data_4eed306c88f3bbf0113baf37548729e9
#
_entry.id   4eed306c88f3bbf0113baf37548729e9
#
_cell.length_a   1.000
_cell.length_b   1.000
_cell.length_c   1.000
_cell.angle_alpha   90.00
_cell.angle_beta   90.00
_cell.angle_gamma   90.00
#
_symmetry.space_group_name_H-M   'P 1'
#
loop_
_entity.id
_entity.type
_entity.pdbx_description
1 polymer ?
#
loop_
_entity_poly.entity_id
_entity_poly.type
_entity_poly.pdbx_seq_one_letter_code
_entity_poly.pdbx_strand_id
1 'polypeptide(L)'
;YDDLRNYNGFNFEFKNIAKELYRVTKKGGLVVWVVGDATKDGSETGTSFRQALHFMECGFNLHDTMIYYKNNPMPTTGKRYHQHFEYMFAFSKGQPNTFNPLTENCKYNGLANMKNRGQNGELNYKKVERTSEKKVGNVFFYSIGGGISTKDVIAYNHPAIFPEQLAYDQIKTWTNEGDLVYDCFMGSGTTAKMAMILKRNWIGSEISAEYVEISNKRLEQYLETLIM
;
A
#
# COMPACT_ATOMS: atom_id res chain seq x y z
N TYR A 1 -7.25 9.38 16.82
CA TYR A 1 -6.36 8.41 16.21
C TYR A 1 -7.02 7.06 16.07
N ASP A 2 -7.71 6.72 17.12
CA ASP A 2 -8.15 5.40 17.34
C ASP A 2 -9.60 5.44 17.06
N ASP A 3 -9.95 4.69 16.29
CA ASP A 3 -10.94 4.41 15.71
C ASP A 3 -12.29 4.34 16.22
N LEU A 4 -13.07 4.86 15.53
CA LEU A 4 -14.50 4.84 15.63
C LEU A 4 -15.12 3.46 15.33
N ARG A 5 -14.30 2.45 15.07
CA ARG A 5 -14.75 1.11 14.71
C ARG A 5 -14.34 0.11 15.76
N ASN A 6 -15.34 -0.53 16.36
CA ASN A 6 -15.14 -1.72 17.16
C ASN A 6 -14.91 -2.90 16.20
N TYR A 7 -13.68 -3.37 16.11
CA TYR A 7 -13.33 -4.56 15.34
C TYR A 7 -13.64 -5.81 16.17
N ASN A 8 -14.87 -6.24 16.21
CA ASN A 8 -15.31 -7.44 16.95
C ASN A 8 -14.83 -7.49 18.40
N GLY A 9 -14.82 -6.35 19.10
CA GLY A 9 -14.35 -6.27 20.48
C GLY A 9 -12.87 -5.93 20.66
N PHE A 10 -12.10 -5.79 19.58
CA PHE A 10 -10.71 -5.41 19.66
C PHE A 10 -10.52 -3.89 19.53
N ASN A 11 -9.63 -3.34 20.35
CA ASN A 11 -9.25 -1.94 20.29
C ASN A 11 -8.06 -1.76 19.31
N PHE A 12 -8.17 -0.74 18.48
CA PHE A 12 -7.08 -0.36 17.59
C PHE A 12 -6.19 0.70 18.25
N GLU A 13 -5.07 0.28 18.83
CA GLU A 13 -4.11 1.15 19.50
C GLU A 13 -3.00 1.64 18.53
N PHE A 14 -3.36 2.48 17.61
CA PHE A 14 -2.48 2.94 16.54
C PHE A 14 -1.10 3.42 17.03
N LYS A 15 -1.06 4.22 18.10
CA LYS A 15 0.21 4.80 18.59
C LYS A 15 1.22 3.74 19.01
N ASN A 16 0.75 2.68 19.67
CA ASN A 16 1.61 1.59 20.10
C ASN A 16 2.07 0.77 18.89
N ILE A 17 1.17 0.52 17.93
CA ILE A 17 1.49 -0.19 16.69
C ILE A 17 2.54 0.57 15.88
N ALA A 18 2.41 1.89 15.72
CA ALA A 18 3.38 2.70 14.99
C ALA A 18 4.78 2.66 15.62
N LYS A 19 4.85 2.72 16.97
CA LYS A 19 6.12 2.59 17.70
C LYS A 19 6.76 1.21 17.52
N GLU A 20 5.96 0.13 17.61
CA GLU A 20 6.45 -1.21 17.40
C GLU A 20 6.89 -1.46 15.95
N LEU A 21 6.15 -0.95 14.96
CA LEU A 21 6.57 -0.98 13.58
C LEU A 21 7.92 -0.28 13.39
N TYR A 22 8.13 0.89 14.01
CA TYR A 22 9.44 1.54 13.98
C TYR A 22 10.53 0.68 14.63
N ARG A 23 10.24 0.07 15.79
CA ARG A 23 11.19 -0.78 16.52
C ARG A 23 11.65 -1.96 15.69
N VAL A 24 10.70 -2.69 15.06
CA VAL A 24 11.00 -3.93 14.33
C VAL A 24 11.49 -3.70 12.90
N THR A 25 11.20 -2.54 12.30
CA THR A 25 11.69 -2.23 10.95
C THR A 25 13.20 -2.04 10.99
N LYS A 26 13.92 -2.78 10.15
CA LYS A 26 15.37 -2.63 9.99
C LYS A 26 15.74 -1.29 9.35
N LYS A 27 16.96 -0.80 9.56
CA LYS A 27 17.48 0.38 8.84
C LYS A 27 17.44 0.11 7.33
N GLY A 28 16.91 1.05 6.57
CA GLY A 28 16.66 0.91 5.14
C GLY A 28 15.40 0.12 4.79
N GLY A 29 14.68 -0.39 5.79
CA GLY A 29 13.35 -0.98 5.60
C GLY A 29 12.27 0.09 5.45
N LEU A 30 11.10 -0.32 4.97
CA LEU A 30 9.99 0.56 4.62
C LEU A 30 8.66 -0.03 5.08
N VAL A 31 7.76 0.83 5.53
CA VAL A 31 6.37 0.52 5.85
C VAL A 31 5.48 1.19 4.81
N VAL A 32 4.62 0.43 4.17
CA VAL A 32 3.52 0.98 3.35
C VAL A 32 2.25 0.95 4.20
N TRP A 33 1.69 2.12 4.44
CA TRP A 33 0.52 2.31 5.29
C TRP A 33 -0.65 2.85 4.49
N VAL A 34 -1.69 2.01 4.34
CA VAL A 34 -2.92 2.39 3.64
C VAL A 34 -3.96 2.83 4.67
N VAL A 35 -4.50 4.02 4.49
CA VAL A 35 -5.48 4.57 5.42
C VAL A 35 -6.48 5.49 4.72
N GLY A 36 -7.76 5.28 4.99
CA GLY A 36 -8.86 6.16 4.61
C GLY A 36 -9.38 6.95 5.81
N ASP A 37 -9.98 8.11 5.52
CA ASP A 37 -10.67 8.90 6.52
C ASP A 37 -12.14 8.50 6.64
N ALA A 38 -12.64 8.38 7.86
CA ALA A 38 -14.07 8.24 8.11
C ALA A 38 -14.73 9.63 8.12
N THR A 39 -16.03 9.66 7.86
CA THR A 39 -16.86 10.86 8.04
C THR A 39 -17.71 10.68 9.30
N LYS A 40 -17.59 11.63 10.22
CA LYS A 40 -18.37 11.69 11.45
C LYS A 40 -18.98 13.08 11.59
N ASP A 41 -20.27 13.17 11.86
CA ASP A 41 -21.00 14.42 12.09
C ASP A 41 -20.76 15.47 10.99
N GLY A 42 -20.70 15.03 9.74
CA GLY A 42 -20.49 15.90 8.58
C GLY A 42 -19.03 16.34 8.36
N SER A 43 -18.05 15.86 9.14
CA SER A 43 -16.63 16.15 8.99
C SER A 43 -15.81 14.89 8.74
N GLU A 44 -14.79 14.99 7.92
CA GLU A 44 -13.76 13.94 7.86
C GLU A 44 -12.94 13.95 9.15
N THR A 45 -12.54 12.74 9.58
CA THR A 45 -11.81 12.60 10.85
C THR A 45 -10.39 13.13 10.77
N GLY A 46 -9.80 13.22 9.58
CA GLY A 46 -8.39 13.57 9.38
C GLY A 46 -7.44 12.53 10.02
N THR A 47 -7.90 11.29 10.13
CA THR A 47 -7.14 10.17 10.71
C THR A 47 -5.87 9.91 9.92
N SER A 48 -5.96 9.92 8.58
CA SER A 48 -4.83 9.72 7.67
C SER A 48 -3.66 10.68 7.96
N PHE A 49 -3.96 11.97 8.10
CA PHE A 49 -2.95 13.00 8.38
C PHE A 49 -2.32 12.82 9.77
N ARG A 50 -3.15 12.55 10.81
CA ARG A 50 -2.65 12.34 12.17
C ARG A 50 -1.76 11.10 12.26
N GLN A 51 -2.15 10.02 11.59
CA GLN A 51 -1.35 8.81 11.55
C GLN A 51 -0.03 9.05 10.83
N ALA A 52 -0.05 9.76 9.69
CA ALA A 52 1.16 10.08 8.97
C ALA A 52 2.14 10.92 9.82
N LEU A 53 1.65 11.95 10.49
CA LEU A 53 2.48 12.78 11.37
C LEU A 53 3.04 11.97 12.55
N HIS A 54 2.23 11.08 13.14
CA HIS A 54 2.70 10.25 14.25
C HIS A 54 3.77 9.23 13.84
N PHE A 55 3.70 8.63 12.65
CA PHE A 55 4.80 7.81 12.13
C PHE A 55 6.11 8.60 12.02
N MET A 56 6.04 9.86 11.60
CA MET A 56 7.22 10.74 11.56
C MET A 56 7.74 11.04 12.97
N GLU A 57 6.86 11.27 13.94
CA GLU A 57 7.23 11.44 15.37
C GLU A 57 7.90 10.19 15.94
N CYS A 58 7.54 8.98 15.49
CA CYS A 58 8.21 7.75 15.85
C CYS A 58 9.62 7.61 15.27
N GLY A 59 9.99 8.45 14.29
CA GLY A 59 11.32 8.49 13.68
C GLY A 59 11.39 8.02 12.25
N PHE A 60 10.26 7.65 11.62
CA PHE A 60 10.24 7.36 10.19
C PHE A 60 10.36 8.64 9.35
N ASN A 61 10.98 8.52 8.19
CA ASN A 61 10.86 9.51 7.13
C ASN A 61 9.58 9.22 6.33
N LEU A 62 8.76 10.23 6.09
CA LEU A 62 7.73 10.14 5.06
C LEU A 62 8.43 10.17 3.69
N HIS A 63 8.68 8.99 3.14
CA HIS A 63 9.46 8.81 1.90
C HIS A 63 8.64 9.17 0.66
N ASP A 64 7.39 8.73 0.61
CA ASP A 64 6.47 9.05 -0.48
C ASP A 64 5.03 9.09 0.02
N THR A 65 4.21 9.94 -0.61
CA THR A 65 2.76 9.98 -0.44
C THR A 65 2.12 9.49 -1.72
N MET A 66 1.68 8.24 -1.69
CA MET A 66 1.03 7.58 -2.81
C MET A 66 -0.49 7.60 -2.62
N ILE A 67 -1.22 7.41 -3.70
CA ILE A 67 -2.68 7.35 -3.70
C ILE A 67 -3.12 5.97 -4.20
N TYR A 68 -3.90 5.28 -3.37
CA TYR A 68 -4.67 4.12 -3.77
C TYR A 68 -6.01 4.61 -4.34
N TYR A 69 -6.11 4.68 -5.67
CA TYR A 69 -7.32 5.10 -6.37
C TYR A 69 -8.20 3.90 -6.69
N LYS A 70 -9.47 3.97 -6.32
CA LYS A 70 -10.49 2.95 -6.56
C LYS A 70 -11.25 3.29 -7.83
N ASN A 71 -11.14 2.45 -8.85
CA ASN A 71 -11.83 2.69 -10.14
C ASN A 71 -13.36 2.66 -10.01
N ASN A 72 -13.86 1.88 -9.04
CA ASN A 72 -15.28 1.62 -8.81
C ASN A 72 -15.64 1.77 -7.32
N PRO A 73 -15.55 3.00 -6.73
CA PRO A 73 -15.84 3.21 -5.32
C PRO A 73 -17.32 3.02 -5.02
N MET A 74 -17.62 2.74 -3.75
CA MET A 74 -19.01 2.76 -3.27
C MET A 74 -19.57 4.19 -3.38
N PRO A 75 -20.79 4.36 -3.91
CA PRO A 75 -21.44 5.66 -3.93
C PRO A 75 -21.62 6.22 -2.52
N THR A 76 -21.29 7.49 -2.34
CA THR A 76 -21.57 8.23 -1.11
C THR A 76 -22.91 8.96 -1.24
N THR A 77 -23.65 9.02 -0.14
CA THR A 77 -24.87 9.81 -0.03
C THR A 77 -24.55 11.18 0.59
N GLY A 78 -25.40 12.17 0.33
CA GLY A 78 -25.27 13.49 0.92
C GLY A 78 -24.47 14.48 0.06
N LYS A 79 -23.97 15.56 0.70
CA LYS A 79 -23.32 16.68 0.03
C LYS A 79 -21.80 16.50 -0.08
N ARG A 80 -21.35 15.34 -0.58
CA ARG A 80 -19.94 14.98 -0.78
C ARG A 80 -19.75 14.27 -2.10
N TYR A 81 -18.57 14.43 -2.69
CA TYR A 81 -18.15 13.60 -3.82
C TYR A 81 -17.89 12.16 -3.37
N HIS A 82 -17.96 11.21 -4.31
CA HIS A 82 -17.63 9.82 -4.05
C HIS A 82 -16.16 9.68 -3.67
N GLN A 83 -15.89 8.89 -2.63
CA GLN A 83 -14.53 8.67 -2.13
C GLN A 83 -13.79 7.68 -3.02
N HIS A 84 -13.03 8.19 -3.97
CA HIS A 84 -12.28 7.39 -4.92
C HIS A 84 -10.93 6.91 -4.42
N PHE A 85 -10.40 7.47 -3.36
CA PHE A 85 -9.03 7.14 -2.96
C PHE A 85 -8.88 6.94 -1.45
N GLU A 86 -7.81 6.25 -1.12
CA GLU A 86 -7.21 6.22 0.20
C GLU A 86 -5.75 6.65 0.09
N TYR A 87 -5.23 7.26 1.16
CA TYR A 87 -3.81 7.54 1.24
C TYR A 87 -3.02 6.25 1.42
N MET A 88 -1.89 6.17 0.72
CA MET A 88 -0.93 5.08 0.84
C MET A 88 0.44 5.70 1.08
N PHE A 89 0.82 5.79 2.35
CA PHE A 89 2.07 6.41 2.75
C PHE A 89 3.21 5.39 2.75
N ALA A 90 4.37 5.78 2.21
CA ALA A 90 5.60 5.03 2.32
C ALA A 90 6.50 5.65 3.38
N PHE A 91 6.68 4.95 4.51
CA PHE A 91 7.52 5.39 5.62
C PHE A 91 8.81 4.59 5.66
N SER A 92 9.96 5.27 5.55
CA SER A 92 11.26 4.60 5.58
C SER A 92 12.02 4.84 6.88
N LYS A 93 12.72 3.80 7.36
CA LYS A 93 13.68 3.96 8.46
C LYS A 93 15.08 4.24 7.91
N GLY A 94 15.39 5.53 7.71
CA GLY A 94 16.53 5.99 6.95
C GLY A 94 16.27 5.95 5.44
N GLN A 95 17.31 5.87 4.63
CA GLN A 95 17.15 5.71 3.17
C GLN A 95 16.71 4.28 2.84
N PRO A 96 15.71 4.08 1.97
CA PRO A 96 15.32 2.75 1.53
C PRO A 96 16.50 2.01 0.86
N ASN A 97 16.67 0.73 1.21
CA ASN A 97 17.70 -0.11 0.61
C ASN A 97 17.30 -0.63 -0.78
N THR A 98 16.01 -0.71 -1.06
CA THR A 98 15.47 -1.29 -2.28
C THR A 98 14.42 -0.37 -2.88
N PHE A 99 14.50 -0.18 -4.19
CA PHE A 99 13.48 0.49 -4.98
C PHE A 99 13.47 -0.09 -6.39
N ASN A 100 12.52 -0.95 -6.68
CA ASN A 100 12.26 -1.55 -7.99
C ASN A 100 11.02 -0.90 -8.60
N PRO A 101 11.15 0.27 -9.24
CA PRO A 101 9.99 1.02 -9.72
C PRO A 101 9.20 0.21 -10.75
N LEU A 102 7.89 0.30 -10.66
CA LEU A 102 7.04 -0.10 -11.75
C LEU A 102 7.22 0.88 -12.91
N THR A 103 7.19 0.35 -14.14
CA THR A 103 7.36 1.15 -15.35
C THR A 103 6.17 1.01 -16.29
N GLU A 104 5.99 2.01 -17.11
CA GLU A 104 5.02 2.02 -18.21
C GLU A 104 5.68 2.51 -19.50
N ASN A 105 5.14 2.09 -20.64
CA ASN A 105 5.64 2.52 -21.93
C ASN A 105 5.45 4.02 -22.15
N CYS A 106 6.49 4.70 -22.64
CA CYS A 106 6.39 6.07 -23.06
C CYS A 106 5.61 6.17 -24.39
N LYS A 107 4.72 7.16 -24.50
CA LYS A 107 4.03 7.46 -25.78
C LYS A 107 5.02 7.91 -26.87
N TYR A 108 6.11 8.55 -26.46
CA TYR A 108 7.16 9.09 -27.32
C TYR A 108 8.52 8.72 -26.76
N ASN A 109 9.37 8.14 -27.59
CA ASN A 109 10.78 7.84 -27.30
C ASN A 109 11.69 8.62 -28.25
N GLY A 110 13.01 8.61 -28.02
CA GLY A 110 14.01 9.26 -28.81
C GLY A 110 14.37 10.69 -28.32
N LEU A 111 15.05 11.45 -29.14
CA LEU A 111 15.59 12.77 -28.77
C LEU A 111 14.46 13.78 -28.56
N ALA A 112 14.44 14.41 -27.39
CA ALA A 112 13.52 15.47 -27.04
C ALA A 112 14.24 16.68 -26.45
N ASN A 113 13.75 17.87 -26.73
CA ASN A 113 14.21 19.09 -26.08
C ASN A 113 13.44 19.25 -24.75
N MET A 114 14.13 19.07 -23.63
CA MET A 114 13.57 19.44 -22.33
C MET A 114 13.82 20.91 -22.05
N LYS A 115 12.78 21.58 -21.61
CA LYS A 115 12.77 22.97 -21.20
C LYS A 115 12.69 23.03 -19.68
N ASN A 116 13.75 23.50 -19.04
CA ASN A 116 13.77 23.70 -17.59
C ASN A 116 13.83 25.22 -17.28
N ARG A 117 13.13 25.64 -16.24
CA ARG A 117 13.25 26.99 -15.72
C ARG A 117 14.28 26.99 -14.59
N GLY A 118 15.34 27.77 -14.73
CA GLY A 118 16.34 27.98 -13.68
C GLY A 118 15.77 28.78 -12.51
N GLN A 119 16.51 28.85 -11.41
CA GLN A 119 16.11 29.61 -10.21
C GLN A 119 15.82 31.09 -10.48
N ASN A 120 16.48 31.67 -11.47
CA ASN A 120 16.31 33.06 -11.89
C ASN A 120 15.21 33.26 -12.95
N GLY A 121 14.39 32.22 -13.22
CA GLY A 121 13.34 32.29 -14.24
C GLY A 121 13.81 32.07 -15.68
N GLU A 122 15.10 31.91 -15.93
CA GLU A 122 15.67 31.65 -17.25
C GLU A 122 15.25 30.30 -17.80
N LEU A 123 15.06 30.23 -19.11
CA LEU A 123 14.67 29.02 -19.81
C LEU A 123 15.92 28.31 -20.34
N ASN A 124 16.23 27.17 -19.75
CA ASN A 124 17.31 26.31 -20.19
C ASN A 124 16.78 25.16 -21.02
N TYR A 125 17.39 24.91 -22.18
CA TYR A 125 17.04 23.82 -23.07
C TYR A 125 18.10 22.73 -23.01
N LYS A 126 17.69 21.50 -22.73
CA LYS A 126 18.58 20.34 -22.73
C LYS A 126 18.02 19.29 -23.69
N LYS A 127 18.85 18.78 -24.59
CA LYS A 127 18.50 17.58 -25.35
C LYS A 127 18.61 16.37 -24.45
N VAL A 128 17.54 15.59 -24.38
CA VAL A 128 17.45 14.36 -23.56
C VAL A 128 16.99 13.25 -24.47
N GLU A 129 17.64 12.13 -24.40
CA GLU A 129 17.15 10.90 -25.00
C GLU A 129 16.11 10.30 -24.06
N ARG A 130 14.88 10.16 -24.54
CA ARG A 130 13.80 9.52 -23.79
C ARG A 130 13.88 8.02 -23.99
N THR A 131 13.85 7.29 -22.89
CA THR A 131 13.74 5.83 -22.90
C THR A 131 12.36 5.38 -23.37
N SER A 132 12.23 4.14 -23.79
CA SER A 132 10.94 3.53 -24.17
C SER A 132 10.02 3.37 -22.96
N GLU A 133 10.57 3.34 -21.75
CA GLU A 133 9.85 3.16 -20.50
C GLU A 133 10.12 4.32 -19.54
N LYS A 134 9.14 4.62 -18.71
CA LYS A 134 9.25 5.58 -17.60
C LYS A 134 8.63 4.98 -16.34
N LYS A 135 9.04 5.47 -15.18
CA LYS A 135 8.40 5.14 -13.91
C LYS A 135 6.93 5.57 -13.94
N VAL A 136 6.05 4.74 -13.38
CA VAL A 136 4.66 5.13 -13.14
C VAL A 136 4.59 6.28 -12.12
N GLY A 137 3.48 7.00 -12.10
CA GLY A 137 3.22 8.02 -11.09
C GLY A 137 2.85 7.40 -9.73
N ASN A 138 2.77 8.24 -8.70
CA ASN A 138 2.40 7.82 -7.35
C ASN A 138 0.87 7.69 -7.11
N VAL A 139 0.09 7.65 -8.17
CA VAL A 139 -1.35 7.34 -8.12
C VAL A 139 -1.56 5.96 -8.74
N PHE A 140 -1.97 5.00 -7.94
CA PHE A 140 -2.16 3.61 -8.31
C PHE A 140 -3.64 3.31 -8.46
N PHE A 141 -4.04 2.79 -9.62
CA PHE A 141 -5.42 2.54 -9.98
C PHE A 141 -5.76 1.06 -9.82
N TYR A 142 -6.67 0.75 -8.88
CA TYR A 142 -7.13 -0.61 -8.67
C TYR A 142 -8.64 -0.69 -8.72
N SER A 143 -9.15 -1.78 -9.27
CA SER A 143 -10.57 -2.11 -9.20
C SER A 143 -10.82 -2.97 -7.96
N ILE A 144 -11.92 -2.74 -7.28
CA ILE A 144 -12.30 -3.40 -6.04
C ILE A 144 -13.60 -4.19 -6.21
N GLY A 145 -13.87 -5.09 -5.27
CA GLY A 145 -15.12 -5.84 -5.20
C GLY A 145 -14.96 -7.34 -5.40
N GLY A 146 -16.09 -8.03 -5.32
CA GLY A 146 -16.16 -9.48 -5.42
C GLY A 146 -15.65 -10.01 -6.77
N GLY A 147 -14.77 -11.01 -6.74
CA GLY A 147 -14.15 -11.58 -7.93
C GLY A 147 -13.14 -10.68 -8.66
N ILE A 148 -12.90 -9.44 -8.14
CA ILE A 148 -11.96 -8.47 -8.71
C ILE A 148 -10.74 -8.32 -7.81
N SER A 149 -10.96 -8.06 -6.52
CA SER A 149 -9.87 -7.88 -5.54
C SER A 149 -9.01 -9.14 -5.41
N THR A 150 -9.65 -10.30 -5.47
CA THR A 150 -9.02 -11.64 -5.53
C THR A 150 -9.96 -12.63 -6.23
N LYS A 151 -9.42 -13.73 -6.72
CA LYS A 151 -10.17 -14.88 -7.22
C LYS A 151 -10.44 -15.93 -6.14
N ASP A 152 -9.80 -15.84 -4.98
CA ASP A 152 -9.93 -16.78 -3.89
C ASP A 152 -11.24 -16.55 -3.14
N VAL A 153 -12.20 -17.43 -3.35
CA VAL A 153 -13.54 -17.31 -2.73
C VAL A 153 -13.47 -17.27 -1.21
N ILE A 154 -12.58 -18.04 -0.61
CA ILE A 154 -12.40 -18.11 0.84
C ILE A 154 -12.02 -16.75 1.47
N ALA A 155 -11.33 -15.88 0.72
CA ALA A 155 -10.94 -14.57 1.20
C ALA A 155 -12.14 -13.66 1.51
N TYR A 156 -13.28 -13.89 0.84
CA TYR A 156 -14.51 -13.09 1.05
C TYR A 156 -15.23 -13.36 2.37
N ASN A 157 -14.79 -14.36 3.11
CA ASN A 157 -15.24 -14.55 4.51
C ASN A 157 -14.64 -13.48 5.44
N HIS A 158 -13.64 -12.73 4.98
CA HIS A 158 -13.11 -11.54 5.67
C HIS A 158 -13.79 -10.28 5.13
N PRO A 159 -14.30 -9.38 5.98
CA PRO A 159 -15.12 -8.24 5.55
C PRO A 159 -14.36 -7.13 4.84
N ALA A 160 -13.04 -7.08 5.00
CA ALA A 160 -12.21 -5.98 4.50
C ALA A 160 -10.98 -6.51 3.76
N ILE A 161 -11.19 -6.99 2.54
CA ILE A 161 -10.10 -7.41 1.66
C ILE A 161 -9.69 -6.26 0.74
N PHE A 162 -8.40 -6.11 0.52
CA PHE A 162 -7.85 -5.20 -0.48
C PHE A 162 -7.34 -5.96 -1.72
N PRO A 163 -7.16 -5.29 -2.87
CA PRO A 163 -6.72 -5.95 -4.10
C PRO A 163 -5.35 -6.63 -3.96
N GLU A 164 -5.25 -7.87 -4.43
CA GLU A 164 -3.96 -8.59 -4.51
C GLU A 164 -2.92 -7.80 -5.28
N GLN A 165 -3.31 -7.10 -6.34
CA GLN A 165 -2.41 -6.29 -7.15
C GLN A 165 -1.77 -5.15 -6.34
N LEU A 166 -2.49 -4.55 -5.38
CA LEU A 166 -1.92 -3.54 -4.50
C LEU A 166 -0.77 -4.11 -3.67
N ALA A 167 -1.00 -5.26 -3.01
CA ALA A 167 0.05 -5.92 -2.24
C ALA A 167 1.22 -6.33 -3.13
N TYR A 168 0.94 -6.93 -4.28
CA TYR A 168 1.95 -7.34 -5.25
C TYR A 168 2.87 -6.19 -5.66
N ASP A 169 2.27 -5.07 -6.07
CA ASP A 169 2.99 -3.89 -6.55
C ASP A 169 3.90 -3.29 -5.46
N GLN A 170 3.39 -3.17 -4.25
CA GLN A 170 4.16 -2.59 -3.14
C GLN A 170 5.28 -3.53 -2.67
N ILE A 171 5.02 -4.83 -2.54
CA ILE A 171 6.04 -5.82 -2.20
C ILE A 171 7.14 -5.84 -3.25
N LYS A 172 6.78 -5.90 -4.53
CA LYS A 172 7.74 -5.89 -5.65
C LYS A 172 8.61 -4.64 -5.65
N THR A 173 7.99 -3.48 -5.42
CA THR A 173 8.68 -2.18 -5.44
C THR A 173 9.73 -2.07 -4.34
N TRP A 174 9.39 -2.48 -3.12
CA TRP A 174 10.19 -2.17 -1.94
C TRP A 174 11.02 -3.33 -1.39
N THR A 175 10.98 -4.50 -2.06
CA THR A 175 11.73 -5.69 -1.64
C THR A 175 12.38 -6.41 -2.81
N ASN A 176 13.39 -7.24 -2.50
CA ASN A 176 13.99 -8.22 -3.40
C ASN A 176 13.56 -9.64 -3.04
N GLU A 177 13.82 -10.62 -3.92
CA GLU A 177 13.61 -12.04 -3.59
C GLU A 177 14.38 -12.41 -2.32
N GLY A 178 13.76 -13.18 -1.44
CA GLY A 178 14.31 -13.58 -0.15
C GLY A 178 14.17 -12.55 0.98
N ASP A 179 13.79 -11.30 0.69
CA ASP A 179 13.50 -10.31 1.74
C ASP A 179 12.29 -10.73 2.59
N LEU A 180 12.22 -10.21 3.82
CA LEU A 180 11.13 -10.46 4.74
C LEU A 180 10.06 -9.37 4.64
N VAL A 181 8.82 -9.78 4.40
CA VAL A 181 7.61 -8.95 4.42
C VAL A 181 6.83 -9.24 5.70
N TYR A 182 6.44 -8.19 6.42
CA TYR A 182 5.63 -8.30 7.62
C TYR A 182 4.30 -7.57 7.44
N ASP A 183 3.20 -8.27 7.74
CA ASP A 183 1.87 -7.68 7.81
C ASP A 183 1.34 -7.78 9.24
N CYS A 184 1.15 -6.63 9.89
CA CYS A 184 0.66 -6.58 11.26
C CYS A 184 -0.86 -6.73 11.37
N PHE A 185 -1.58 -6.78 10.25
CA PHE A 185 -3.03 -6.98 10.15
C PHE A 185 -3.33 -7.97 9.03
N MET A 186 -2.86 -9.21 9.17
CA MET A 186 -2.83 -10.21 8.11
C MET A 186 -4.21 -10.48 7.49
N GLY A 187 -5.29 -10.42 8.27
CA GLY A 187 -6.65 -10.66 7.81
C GLY A 187 -6.77 -11.97 7.03
N SER A 188 -7.21 -11.89 5.78
CA SER A 188 -7.34 -13.05 4.89
C SER A 188 -6.05 -13.50 4.21
N GLY A 189 -4.88 -12.96 4.58
CA GLY A 189 -3.58 -13.42 4.08
C GLY A 189 -3.16 -12.91 2.69
N THR A 190 -3.72 -11.79 2.23
CA THR A 190 -3.39 -11.24 0.90
C THR A 190 -1.92 -10.91 0.76
N THR A 191 -1.33 -10.24 1.75
CA THR A 191 0.09 -9.88 1.77
C THR A 191 0.98 -11.14 1.73
N ALA A 192 0.66 -12.15 2.54
CA ALA A 192 1.41 -13.40 2.58
C ALA A 192 1.39 -14.12 1.23
N LYS A 193 0.20 -14.25 0.61
CA LYS A 193 0.06 -14.86 -0.72
C LYS A 193 0.91 -14.12 -1.77
N MET A 194 0.86 -12.79 -1.80
CA MET A 194 1.65 -12.01 -2.76
C MET A 194 3.14 -12.08 -2.48
N ALA A 195 3.56 -12.14 -1.22
CA ALA A 195 4.95 -12.36 -0.84
C ALA A 195 5.46 -13.72 -1.34
N MET A 196 4.67 -14.79 -1.18
CA MET A 196 4.99 -16.13 -1.70
C MET A 196 5.14 -16.13 -3.23
N ILE A 197 4.19 -15.53 -3.96
CA ILE A 197 4.24 -15.39 -5.43
C ILE A 197 5.53 -14.70 -5.87
N LEU A 198 5.94 -13.69 -5.13
CA LEU A 198 7.14 -12.91 -5.41
C LEU A 198 8.42 -13.53 -4.83
N LYS A 199 8.36 -14.72 -4.21
CA LYS A 199 9.48 -15.41 -3.54
C LYS A 199 10.11 -14.60 -2.41
N ARG A 200 9.28 -13.91 -1.63
CA ARG A 200 9.67 -13.24 -0.39
C ARG A 200 9.30 -14.12 0.80
N ASN A 201 10.11 -14.05 1.86
CA ASN A 201 9.69 -14.56 3.15
C ASN A 201 8.61 -13.65 3.74
N TRP A 202 7.74 -14.21 4.57
CA TRP A 202 6.67 -13.42 5.17
C TRP A 202 6.41 -13.82 6.63
N ILE A 203 5.92 -12.87 7.39
CA ILE A 203 5.36 -13.04 8.74
C ILE A 203 4.06 -12.24 8.78
N GLY A 204 3.03 -12.80 9.39
CA GLY A 204 1.76 -12.14 9.64
C GLY A 204 1.39 -12.15 11.11
N SER A 205 0.72 -11.09 11.55
CA SER A 205 0.04 -11.03 12.82
C SER A 205 -1.43 -10.78 12.58
N GLU A 206 -2.28 -11.54 13.28
CA GLU A 206 -3.73 -11.39 13.24
C GLU A 206 -4.28 -11.70 14.63
N ILE A 207 -5.19 -10.84 15.12
CA ILE A 207 -5.75 -10.99 16.47
C ILE A 207 -6.96 -11.93 16.49
N SER A 208 -7.68 -12.06 15.36
CA SER A 208 -8.82 -12.93 15.21
C SER A 208 -8.38 -14.34 14.82
N ALA A 209 -8.64 -15.32 15.69
CA ALA A 209 -8.37 -16.72 15.40
C ALA A 209 -9.11 -17.21 14.12
N GLU A 210 -10.32 -16.69 13.88
CA GLU A 210 -11.11 -17.00 12.69
C GLU A 210 -10.39 -16.53 11.41
N TYR A 211 -9.84 -15.31 11.41
CA TYR A 211 -9.12 -14.77 10.27
C TYR A 211 -7.77 -15.45 10.05
N VAL A 212 -7.10 -15.89 11.13
CA VAL A 212 -5.91 -16.75 11.04
C VAL A 212 -6.25 -18.06 10.33
N GLU A 213 -7.39 -18.67 10.64
CA GLU A 213 -7.83 -19.92 9.98
C GLU A 213 -8.13 -19.69 8.49
N ILE A 214 -8.84 -18.60 8.15
CA ILE A 214 -9.11 -18.21 6.76
C ILE A 214 -7.80 -18.01 5.99
N SER A 215 -6.85 -17.27 6.57
CA SER A 215 -5.55 -17.01 5.98
C SER A 215 -4.78 -18.32 5.72
N ASN A 216 -4.68 -19.21 6.72
CA ASN A 216 -3.97 -20.47 6.58
C ASN A 216 -4.59 -21.34 5.48
N LYS A 217 -5.90 -21.56 5.49
CA LYS A 217 -6.60 -22.32 4.44
C LYS A 217 -6.36 -21.75 3.04
N ARG A 218 -6.37 -20.42 2.92
CA ARG A 218 -6.12 -19.75 1.65
C ARG A 218 -4.70 -19.99 1.15
N LEU A 219 -3.71 -19.93 2.04
CA LEU A 219 -2.32 -20.14 1.69
C LEU A 219 -2.02 -21.61 1.36
N GLU A 220 -2.65 -22.57 2.09
CA GLU A 220 -2.59 -23.99 1.79
C GLU A 220 -3.12 -24.29 0.38
N GLN A 221 -4.30 -23.80 0.04
CA GLN A 221 -4.88 -23.94 -1.31
C GLN A 221 -3.96 -23.39 -2.41
N TYR A 222 -3.31 -22.26 -2.14
CA TYR A 222 -2.35 -21.71 -3.09
C TYR A 222 -1.11 -22.60 -3.25
N LEU A 223 -0.57 -23.17 -2.17
CA LEU A 223 0.58 -24.09 -2.22
C LEU A 223 0.24 -25.37 -2.99
N GLU A 224 -0.96 -25.92 -2.80
CA GLU A 224 -1.42 -27.10 -3.55
C GLU A 224 -1.43 -26.85 -5.07
N THR A 225 -1.81 -25.63 -5.50
CA THR A 225 -1.81 -25.27 -6.93
C THR A 225 -0.41 -25.18 -7.54
N LEU A 226 0.63 -25.03 -6.72
CA LEU A 226 2.03 -24.98 -7.19
C LEU A 226 2.65 -26.36 -7.36
N ILE A 227 2.04 -27.40 -6.78
CA ILE A 227 2.56 -28.79 -6.77
C ILE A 227 1.93 -29.62 -7.88
N MET A 228 0.76 -29.20 -8.39
CA MET A 228 0.09 -29.84 -9.53
C MET A 228 0.59 -29.29 -10.87
#